data_5850bf24a5ab4d58e4db876f640326af
#
_entry.id   5850bf24a5ab4d58e4db876f640326af
#
_cell.length_a   1.000
_cell.length_b   1.000
_cell.length_c   1.000
_cell.angle_alpha   90.00
_cell.angle_beta   90.00
_cell.angle_gamma   90.00
#
_symmetry.space_group_name_H-M   'P 1'
#
loop_
_entity.id
_entity.type
_entity.pdbx_description
1 polymer ?
#
loop_
_entity_poly.entity_id
_entity_poly.type
_entity_poly.pdbx_seq_one_letter_code
_entity_poly.pdbx_strand_id
1 'polypeptide(L)'
;INNVVDITNYIMRELGQPLHAFDCDYLEGNAICVRRATEGEKIVTLDEKEFTLNTNNLVICDGKKPVALAGIMGGLNSEIRDTTTEVMFEAAKFARDNIRKSSRALGQSSDASQRYAKGVDEYATEMAMKRALHLVEELGAGKVSKTHKNVNTGNSLEPKTFKTSIKKVNGVLGITVPDEDILRILKGLDFDPEINGDELTLHFPAY
;
A
#
# COMPACT_ATOMS: atom_id res chain seq x y z
N ILE A 1 -15.24 -14.28 7.94
CA ILE A 1 -14.57 -13.87 9.19
C ILE A 1 -15.47 -12.84 9.85
N ASN A 2 -15.42 -11.60 9.47
CA ASN A 2 -16.42 -10.58 9.79
C ASN A 2 -16.44 -9.53 8.66
N ASN A 3 -17.51 -8.74 8.60
CA ASN A 3 -17.72 -7.79 7.49
C ASN A 3 -16.61 -6.73 7.36
N VAL A 4 -16.01 -6.29 8.46
CA VAL A 4 -14.90 -5.32 8.43
C VAL A 4 -13.66 -5.91 7.77
N VAL A 5 -13.25 -7.10 8.20
CA VAL A 5 -12.10 -7.83 7.61
C VAL A 5 -12.39 -8.23 6.18
N ASP A 6 -13.62 -8.65 5.88
CA ASP A 6 -14.02 -9.02 4.51
C ASP A 6 -13.98 -7.81 3.57
N ILE A 7 -14.39 -6.61 4.03
CA ILE A 7 -14.23 -5.36 3.27
C ILE A 7 -12.74 -5.09 2.97
N THR A 8 -11.84 -5.22 3.96
CA THR A 8 -10.40 -4.98 3.71
C THR A 8 -9.83 -5.94 2.66
N ASN A 9 -10.22 -7.22 2.74
CA ASN A 9 -9.82 -8.24 1.77
C ASN A 9 -10.43 -8.00 0.37
N TYR A 10 -11.69 -7.59 0.31
CA TYR A 10 -12.36 -7.27 -0.94
C TYR A 10 -11.66 -6.11 -1.65
N ILE A 11 -11.38 -5.01 -0.94
CA ILE A 11 -10.68 -3.85 -1.50
C ILE A 11 -9.28 -4.23 -2.00
N MET A 12 -8.56 -5.05 -1.24
CA MET A 12 -7.25 -5.54 -1.69
C MET A 12 -7.35 -6.36 -2.99
N ARG A 13 -8.43 -7.09 -3.22
CA ARG A 13 -8.68 -7.85 -4.45
C ARG A 13 -9.18 -6.96 -5.59
N GLU A 14 -10.07 -6.00 -5.31
CA GLU A 14 -10.66 -5.11 -6.30
C GLU A 14 -9.64 -4.09 -6.83
N LEU A 15 -8.87 -3.44 -5.93
CA LEU A 15 -8.01 -2.31 -6.25
C LEU A 15 -6.49 -2.60 -6.12
N GLY A 16 -6.12 -3.78 -5.65
CA GLY A 16 -4.72 -4.11 -5.42
C GLY A 16 -4.09 -3.43 -4.20
N GLN A 17 -4.83 -2.58 -3.49
CA GLN A 17 -4.37 -1.85 -2.31
C GLN A 17 -4.73 -2.61 -1.03
N PRO A 18 -3.74 -3.13 -0.27
CA PRO A 18 -4.03 -3.72 1.02
C PRO A 18 -4.51 -2.66 2.02
N LEU A 19 -5.50 -3.05 2.81
CA LEU A 19 -6.00 -2.29 3.94
C LEU A 19 -5.81 -3.11 5.22
N HIS A 20 -5.75 -2.43 6.36
CA HIS A 20 -5.84 -3.03 7.67
C HIS A 20 -6.90 -2.32 8.52
N ALA A 21 -7.42 -3.03 9.51
CA ALA A 21 -8.39 -2.51 10.45
C ALA A 21 -7.93 -2.83 11.87
N PHE A 22 -7.93 -1.82 12.72
CA PHE A 22 -7.57 -1.93 14.13
C PHE A 22 -8.83 -1.73 14.99
N ASP A 23 -8.94 -2.51 16.05
CA ASP A 23 -9.90 -2.24 17.13
C ASP A 23 -9.37 -1.07 17.97
N CYS A 24 -10.10 0.05 17.99
CA CYS A 24 -9.69 1.26 18.69
C CYS A 24 -9.59 1.09 20.20
N ASP A 25 -10.40 0.20 20.79
CA ASP A 25 -10.39 -0.06 22.24
C ASP A 25 -9.06 -0.68 22.71
N TYR A 26 -8.30 -1.29 21.80
CA TYR A 26 -6.99 -1.90 22.07
C TYR A 26 -5.80 -1.03 21.70
N LEU A 27 -6.04 0.19 21.18
CA LEU A 27 -4.98 1.16 20.85
C LEU A 27 -4.70 2.08 22.03
N GLU A 28 -3.62 1.82 22.74
CA GLU A 28 -3.22 2.63 23.88
C GLU A 28 -2.77 4.04 23.45
N GLY A 29 -3.26 5.05 24.18
CA GLY A 29 -2.90 6.44 23.95
C GLY A 29 -3.56 7.13 22.75
N ASN A 30 -4.56 6.48 22.11
CA ASN A 30 -5.29 6.99 20.94
C ASN A 30 -4.35 7.53 19.85
N ALA A 31 -3.24 6.84 19.61
CA ALA A 31 -2.20 7.26 18.69
C ALA A 31 -1.77 6.10 17.79
N ILE A 32 -1.41 6.44 16.56
CA ILE A 32 -0.69 5.52 15.65
C ILE A 32 0.64 6.16 15.29
N CYS A 33 1.71 5.40 15.48
CA CYS A 33 3.06 5.79 15.15
C CYS A 33 3.72 4.72 14.27
N VAL A 34 4.14 5.11 13.08
CA VAL A 34 4.91 4.22 12.19
C VAL A 34 6.40 4.51 12.41
N ARG A 35 7.14 3.50 12.87
CA ARG A 35 8.57 3.61 13.20
C ARG A 35 9.33 2.34 12.91
N ARG A 36 10.65 2.42 12.96
CA ARG A 36 11.48 1.23 13.04
C ARG A 36 11.30 0.55 14.41
N ALA A 37 11.33 -0.77 14.43
CA ALA A 37 11.35 -1.51 15.67
C ALA A 37 12.66 -1.23 16.43
N THR A 38 12.63 -1.43 17.75
CA THR A 38 13.84 -1.45 18.56
C THR A 38 14.43 -2.87 18.57
N GLU A 39 15.72 -2.98 18.85
CA GLU A 39 16.38 -4.28 18.91
C GLU A 39 15.80 -5.14 20.01
N GLY A 40 15.40 -6.37 19.66
CA GLY A 40 14.77 -7.31 20.59
C GLY A 40 13.28 -7.05 20.89
N GLU A 41 12.67 -6.06 20.25
CA GLU A 41 11.24 -5.79 20.40
C GLU A 41 10.39 -6.98 19.91
N LYS A 42 9.34 -7.32 20.66
CA LYS A 42 8.50 -8.48 20.35
C LYS A 42 7.12 -8.09 19.86
N ILE A 43 6.57 -8.90 18.97
CA ILE A 43 5.17 -8.83 18.53
C ILE A 43 4.63 -10.24 18.31
N VAL A 44 3.37 -10.45 18.67
CA VAL A 44 2.59 -11.63 18.27
C VAL A 44 1.64 -11.21 17.17
N THR A 45 1.68 -11.88 16.04
CA THR A 45 0.85 -11.58 14.87
C THR A 45 -0.47 -12.34 14.88
N LEU A 46 -1.40 -11.96 13.99
CA LEU A 46 -2.75 -12.56 13.88
C LEU A 46 -2.75 -14.08 13.64
N ASP A 47 -1.67 -14.63 13.11
CA ASP A 47 -1.46 -16.08 12.94
C ASP A 47 -0.76 -16.73 14.17
N GLU A 48 -0.82 -16.05 15.33
CA GLU A 48 -0.33 -16.49 16.63
C GLU A 48 1.20 -16.76 16.70
N LYS A 49 1.96 -16.24 15.74
CA LYS A 49 3.41 -16.34 15.75
C LYS A 49 4.07 -15.20 16.50
N GLU A 50 5.02 -15.54 17.37
CA GLU A 50 5.87 -14.54 18.04
C GLU A 50 7.10 -14.23 17.21
N PHE A 51 7.38 -12.95 17.02
CA PHE A 51 8.59 -12.47 16.36
C PHE A 51 9.41 -11.59 17.29
N THR A 52 10.72 -11.79 17.25
CA THR A 52 11.71 -10.87 17.83
C THR A 52 12.24 -10.00 16.69
N LEU A 53 12.06 -8.70 16.83
CA LEU A 53 12.33 -7.72 15.78
C LEU A 53 13.70 -7.07 15.96
N ASN A 54 14.16 -6.41 14.92
CA ASN A 54 15.35 -5.57 14.91
C ASN A 54 15.08 -4.26 14.18
N THR A 55 16.05 -3.36 14.17
CA THR A 55 15.94 -2.02 13.61
C THR A 55 15.67 -1.94 12.09
N ASN A 56 15.73 -3.06 11.36
CA ASN A 56 15.35 -3.12 9.95
C ASN A 56 13.84 -3.32 9.75
N ASN A 57 13.14 -3.80 10.78
CA ASN A 57 11.71 -4.03 10.69
C ASN A 57 10.92 -2.73 10.89
N LEU A 58 9.93 -2.50 10.05
CA LEU A 58 8.97 -1.41 10.20
C LEU A 58 7.76 -1.92 10.96
N VAL A 59 7.34 -1.17 11.97
CA VAL A 59 6.18 -1.49 12.80
C VAL A 59 5.21 -0.32 12.82
N ILE A 60 3.94 -0.66 12.95
CA ILE A 60 2.89 0.26 13.35
C ILE A 60 2.70 0.06 14.84
N CYS A 61 2.77 1.14 15.59
CA CYS A 61 2.63 1.15 17.04
C CYS A 61 1.45 1.99 17.46
N ASP A 62 0.86 1.65 18.58
CA ASP A 62 0.03 2.57 19.33
C ASP A 62 0.91 3.52 20.19
N GLY A 63 0.38 4.10 21.24
CA GLY A 63 1.15 4.99 22.15
C GLY A 63 2.23 4.27 22.97
N LYS A 64 2.28 2.93 22.97
CA LYS A 64 3.19 2.16 23.84
C LYS A 64 3.90 0.99 23.15
N LYS A 65 3.20 0.24 22.28
CA LYS A 65 3.66 -1.06 21.78
C LYS A 65 3.39 -1.23 20.28
N PRO A 66 4.07 -2.17 19.60
CA PRO A 66 3.74 -2.53 18.22
C PRO A 66 2.37 -3.24 18.16
N VAL A 67 1.57 -2.82 17.19
CA VAL A 67 0.24 -3.38 16.89
C VAL A 67 0.17 -4.00 15.50
N ALA A 68 1.18 -3.79 14.66
CA ALA A 68 1.32 -4.50 13.39
C ALA A 68 2.79 -4.51 12.90
N LEU A 69 3.15 -5.57 12.17
CA LEU A 69 4.28 -5.56 11.24
C LEU A 69 3.84 -4.84 9.97
N ALA A 70 4.33 -3.61 9.77
CA ALA A 70 3.88 -2.72 8.70
C ALA A 70 3.92 -3.39 7.32
N GLY A 71 2.77 -3.47 6.66
CA GLY A 71 2.60 -4.08 5.33
C GLY A 71 2.83 -5.59 5.27
N ILE A 72 2.96 -6.28 6.41
CA ILE A 72 3.19 -7.74 6.46
C ILE A 72 2.04 -8.44 7.16
N MET A 73 1.80 -8.13 8.44
CA MET A 73 0.77 -8.81 9.22
C MET A 73 0.34 -7.96 10.42
N GLY A 74 -0.95 -7.91 10.70
CA GLY A 74 -1.50 -7.28 11.90
C GLY A 74 -1.06 -8.00 13.19
N GLY A 75 -1.06 -7.26 14.28
CA GLY A 75 -0.82 -7.81 15.61
C GLY A 75 -2.09 -8.39 16.22
N LEU A 76 -1.95 -9.49 16.95
CA LEU A 76 -3.07 -10.13 17.68
C LEU A 76 -3.67 -9.20 18.74
N ASN A 77 -2.89 -8.27 19.24
CA ASN A 77 -3.25 -7.33 20.30
C ASN A 77 -4.15 -6.16 19.86
N SER A 78 -4.49 -6.07 18.58
CA SER A 78 -5.40 -5.03 18.02
C SER A 78 -6.38 -5.62 17.01
N GLU A 79 -6.64 -6.91 17.11
CA GLU A 79 -7.51 -7.68 16.24
C GLU A 79 -8.97 -7.22 16.35
N ILE A 80 -9.68 -7.20 15.23
CA ILE A 80 -11.14 -6.97 15.17
C ILE A 80 -11.85 -8.22 15.71
N ARG A 81 -12.76 -8.01 16.66
CA ARG A 81 -13.53 -9.04 17.34
C ARG A 81 -15.03 -8.79 17.20
N ASP A 82 -15.84 -9.76 17.60
CA ASP A 82 -17.30 -9.62 17.62
C ASP A 82 -17.79 -8.51 18.57
N THR A 83 -16.95 -8.14 19.54
CA THR A 83 -17.22 -7.07 20.52
C THR A 83 -16.70 -5.70 20.07
N THR A 84 -16.01 -5.61 18.94
CA THR A 84 -15.43 -4.35 18.44
C THR A 84 -16.55 -3.36 18.08
N THR A 85 -16.48 -2.17 18.63
CA THR A 85 -17.46 -1.09 18.40
C THR A 85 -16.90 0.10 17.65
N GLU A 86 -15.60 0.32 17.70
CA GLU A 86 -14.89 1.39 16.99
C GLU A 86 -13.70 0.84 16.24
N VAL A 87 -13.64 1.14 14.94
CA VAL A 87 -12.65 0.60 14.02
C VAL A 87 -11.88 1.75 13.35
N MET A 88 -10.57 1.63 13.34
CA MET A 88 -9.71 2.49 12.54
C MET A 88 -9.18 1.73 11.34
N PHE A 89 -9.52 2.20 10.13
CA PHE A 89 -8.96 1.69 8.88
C PHE A 89 -7.61 2.34 8.56
N GLU A 90 -6.68 1.53 8.10
CA GLU A 90 -5.40 1.95 7.53
C GLU A 90 -5.39 1.67 6.03
N ALA A 91 -5.03 2.70 5.25
CA ALA A 91 -4.61 2.56 3.86
C ALA A 91 -3.23 3.20 3.74
N ALA A 92 -2.22 2.40 3.49
CA ALA A 92 -0.84 2.88 3.50
C ALA A 92 -0.06 2.44 2.26
N LYS A 93 1.05 3.13 2.02
CA LYS A 93 2.11 2.68 1.14
C LYS A 93 3.41 2.59 1.91
N PHE A 94 4.09 1.48 1.78
CA PHE A 94 5.39 1.22 2.41
C PHE A 94 6.48 1.05 1.34
N ALA A 95 7.73 1.34 1.71
CA ALA A 95 8.87 1.12 0.84
C ALA A 95 9.02 -0.39 0.53
N ARG A 96 8.82 -0.77 -0.75
CA ARG A 96 8.80 -2.17 -1.20
C ARG A 96 10.02 -2.97 -0.76
N ASP A 97 11.21 -2.37 -0.81
CA ASP A 97 12.47 -3.06 -0.47
C ASP A 97 12.55 -3.37 1.02
N ASN A 98 11.97 -2.52 1.88
CA ASN A 98 11.89 -2.79 3.30
C ASN A 98 10.94 -3.95 3.58
N ILE A 99 9.72 -3.93 3.01
CA ILE A 99 8.75 -5.00 3.21
C ILE A 99 9.30 -6.33 2.69
N ARG A 100 9.90 -6.33 1.49
CA ARG A 100 10.51 -7.54 0.91
C ARG A 100 11.61 -8.13 1.79
N LYS A 101 12.50 -7.29 2.31
CA LYS A 101 13.59 -7.74 3.20
C LYS A 101 13.06 -8.25 4.54
N SER A 102 12.15 -7.49 5.17
CA SER A 102 11.56 -7.86 6.46
C SER A 102 10.74 -9.15 6.37
N SER A 103 9.88 -9.29 5.37
CA SER A 103 9.07 -10.48 5.13
C SER A 103 9.95 -11.73 4.96
N ARG A 104 11.04 -11.63 4.19
CA ARG A 104 11.99 -12.74 4.01
C ARG A 104 12.76 -13.07 5.29
N ALA A 105 13.27 -12.06 5.99
CA ALA A 105 14.05 -12.25 7.20
C ALA A 105 13.22 -12.89 8.33
N LEU A 106 11.94 -12.51 8.45
CA LEU A 106 11.01 -13.07 9.42
C LEU A 106 10.38 -14.38 8.96
N GLY A 107 10.55 -14.79 7.71
CA GLY A 107 9.84 -15.94 7.13
C GLY A 107 8.31 -15.77 7.10
N GLN A 108 7.83 -14.51 7.14
CA GLN A 108 6.42 -14.18 7.20
C GLN A 108 5.95 -13.57 5.88
N SER A 109 4.98 -14.24 5.25
CA SER A 109 4.39 -13.79 3.98
C SER A 109 2.87 -13.74 4.07
N SER A 110 2.28 -12.72 3.47
CA SER A 110 0.85 -12.55 3.34
C SER A 110 0.51 -11.99 1.96
N ASP A 111 -0.76 -12.00 1.59
CA ASP A 111 -1.25 -11.37 0.36
C ASP A 111 -0.90 -9.88 0.29
N ALA A 112 -0.92 -9.19 1.43
CA ALA A 112 -0.51 -7.80 1.55
C ALA A 112 1.00 -7.63 1.32
N SER A 113 1.83 -8.42 2.01
CA SER A 113 3.29 -8.31 1.89
C SER A 113 3.80 -8.61 0.47
N GLN A 114 3.14 -9.54 -0.24
CA GLN A 114 3.46 -9.84 -1.64
C GLN A 114 3.17 -8.65 -2.57
N ARG A 115 2.08 -7.91 -2.33
CA ARG A 115 1.74 -6.70 -3.09
C ARG A 115 2.72 -5.57 -2.78
N TYR A 116 2.95 -5.27 -1.52
CA TYR A 116 3.92 -4.24 -1.12
C TYR A 116 5.34 -4.54 -1.60
N ALA A 117 5.78 -5.80 -1.59
CA ALA A 117 7.11 -6.21 -2.07
C ALA A 117 7.29 -6.04 -3.58
N LYS A 118 6.21 -6.02 -4.35
CA LYS A 118 6.20 -5.69 -5.79
C LYS A 118 6.05 -4.19 -6.03
N GLY A 119 5.43 -3.49 -5.10
CA GLY A 119 5.03 -2.09 -5.18
C GLY A 119 3.51 -1.97 -5.34
N VAL A 120 2.93 -0.98 -4.69
CA VAL A 120 1.54 -0.58 -4.84
C VAL A 120 1.48 0.85 -5.36
N ASP A 121 0.40 1.20 -6.02
CA ASP A 121 0.15 2.54 -6.51
C ASP A 121 0.06 3.55 -5.35
N GLU A 122 0.76 4.68 -5.51
CA GLU A 122 0.80 5.75 -4.49
C GLU A 122 -0.54 6.47 -4.34
N TYR A 123 -1.32 6.53 -5.41
CA TYR A 123 -2.61 7.21 -5.45
C TYR A 123 -3.79 6.32 -5.03
N ALA A 124 -3.59 5.00 -5.04
CA ALA A 124 -4.65 4.05 -4.71
C ALA A 124 -5.10 4.10 -3.24
N THR A 125 -4.26 4.58 -2.33
CA THR A 125 -4.57 4.60 -0.89
C THR A 125 -5.84 5.38 -0.57
N GLU A 126 -5.99 6.58 -1.13
CA GLU A 126 -7.18 7.41 -0.89
C GLU A 126 -8.43 6.84 -1.56
N MET A 127 -8.31 6.34 -2.78
CA MET A 127 -9.40 5.69 -3.50
C MET A 127 -9.87 4.43 -2.78
N ALA A 128 -8.94 3.59 -2.34
CA ALA A 128 -9.23 2.38 -1.59
C ALA A 128 -9.92 2.68 -0.26
N MET A 129 -9.46 3.70 0.46
CA MET A 129 -10.11 4.14 1.70
C MET A 129 -11.55 4.60 1.43
N LYS A 130 -11.78 5.48 0.44
CA LYS A 130 -13.12 5.93 0.07
C LYS A 130 -14.04 4.77 -0.31
N ARG A 131 -13.52 3.79 -1.05
CA ARG A 131 -14.28 2.60 -1.46
C ARG A 131 -14.61 1.71 -0.26
N ALA A 132 -13.68 1.50 0.67
CA ALA A 132 -13.91 0.74 1.89
C ALA A 132 -15.00 1.40 2.76
N LEU A 133 -14.88 2.70 3.00
CA LEU A 133 -15.86 3.45 3.79
C LEU A 133 -17.25 3.45 3.16
N HIS A 134 -17.34 3.54 1.81
CA HIS A 134 -18.61 3.37 1.10
C HIS A 134 -19.23 1.99 1.34
N LEU A 135 -18.43 0.92 1.29
CA LEU A 135 -18.93 -0.43 1.58
C LEU A 135 -19.37 -0.60 3.04
N VAL A 136 -18.70 0.06 4.00
CA VAL A 136 -19.12 0.06 5.41
C VAL A 136 -20.55 0.61 5.54
N GLU A 137 -20.86 1.70 4.86
CA GLU A 137 -22.21 2.31 4.89
C GLU A 137 -23.22 1.48 4.08
N GLU A 138 -22.88 1.08 2.86
CA GLU A 138 -23.75 0.30 1.96
C GLU A 138 -24.20 -1.03 2.58
N LEU A 139 -23.28 -1.73 3.26
CA LEU A 139 -23.54 -3.00 3.92
C LEU A 139 -24.12 -2.85 5.34
N GLY A 140 -24.29 -1.62 5.82
CA GLY A 140 -24.74 -1.37 7.18
C GLY A 140 -23.78 -1.87 8.26
N ALA A 141 -22.47 -2.00 7.92
CA ALA A 141 -21.44 -2.51 8.82
C ALA A 141 -21.05 -1.50 9.92
N GLY A 142 -21.38 -0.22 9.74
CA GLY A 142 -21.08 0.82 10.71
C GLY A 142 -21.43 2.22 10.22
N LYS A 143 -21.04 3.22 11.01
CA LYS A 143 -21.15 4.65 10.66
C LYS A 143 -19.75 5.21 10.43
N VAL A 144 -19.57 5.91 9.32
CA VAL A 144 -18.27 6.49 8.94
C VAL A 144 -18.06 7.83 9.64
N SER A 145 -16.89 8.01 10.25
CA SER A 145 -16.48 9.31 10.80
C SER A 145 -16.23 10.33 9.68
N LYS A 146 -16.53 11.61 9.97
CA LYS A 146 -16.26 12.71 9.04
C LYS A 146 -14.81 13.14 9.00
N THR A 147 -13.98 12.65 9.93
CA THR A 147 -12.57 13.05 10.06
C THR A 147 -11.65 11.90 9.66
N HIS A 148 -10.56 12.24 8.99
CA HIS A 148 -9.47 11.32 8.68
C HIS A 148 -8.12 12.01 8.83
N LYS A 149 -7.07 11.22 8.93
CA LYS A 149 -5.68 11.69 8.92
C LYS A 149 -5.00 11.15 7.68
N ASN A 150 -4.33 12.03 6.94
CA ASN A 150 -3.44 11.67 5.85
C ASN A 150 -2.04 12.22 6.17
N VAL A 151 -1.04 11.33 6.21
CA VAL A 151 0.34 11.68 6.52
C VAL A 151 1.22 11.15 5.40
N ASN A 152 1.86 12.05 4.67
CA ASN A 152 2.85 11.70 3.65
C ASN A 152 4.24 12.16 4.13
N THR A 153 5.13 11.22 4.34
CA THR A 153 6.54 11.45 4.69
C THR A 153 7.50 11.03 3.58
N GLY A 154 6.92 10.57 2.46
CA GLY A 154 7.64 10.05 1.30
C GLY A 154 7.98 11.11 0.26
N ASN A 155 8.25 10.64 -0.94
CA ASN A 155 8.51 11.48 -2.10
C ASN A 155 7.24 12.23 -2.56
N SER A 156 7.43 13.28 -3.35
CA SER A 156 6.34 13.95 -4.04
C SER A 156 5.53 12.95 -4.87
N LEU A 157 4.20 13.15 -4.89
CA LEU A 157 3.28 12.42 -5.78
C LEU A 157 3.20 13.05 -7.18
N GLU A 158 4.22 13.81 -7.59
CA GLU A 158 4.29 14.38 -8.93
C GLU A 158 4.34 13.28 -9.99
N PRO A 159 3.62 13.46 -11.11
CA PRO A 159 3.69 12.56 -12.25
C PRO A 159 5.14 12.37 -12.73
N LYS A 160 5.54 11.15 -12.95
CA LYS A 160 6.88 10.84 -13.44
C LYS A 160 6.92 11.05 -14.94
N THR A 161 7.94 11.76 -15.40
CA THR A 161 8.20 11.99 -16.81
C THR A 161 9.53 11.34 -17.21
N PHE A 162 9.56 10.70 -18.34
CA PHE A 162 10.77 10.11 -18.93
C PHE A 162 10.98 10.64 -20.33
N LYS A 163 12.21 11.05 -20.63
CA LYS A 163 12.62 11.53 -21.96
C LYS A 163 13.59 10.56 -22.61
N THR A 164 13.35 10.27 -23.86
CA THR A 164 14.20 9.43 -24.71
C THR A 164 14.14 9.92 -26.16
N SER A 165 14.61 9.12 -27.13
CA SER A 165 14.48 9.46 -28.53
C SER A 165 13.90 8.28 -29.34
N ILE A 166 13.21 8.61 -30.43
CA ILE A 166 12.69 7.62 -31.40
C ILE A 166 13.82 6.78 -31.96
N LYS A 167 14.94 7.41 -32.29
CA LYS A 167 16.14 6.73 -32.77
C LYS A 167 16.67 5.70 -31.77
N LYS A 168 16.67 6.05 -30.47
CA LYS A 168 17.09 5.13 -29.42
C LYS A 168 16.13 3.97 -29.26
N VAL A 169 14.82 4.23 -29.31
CA VAL A 169 13.77 3.18 -29.27
C VAL A 169 13.98 2.19 -30.40
N ASN A 170 14.07 2.68 -31.64
CA ASN A 170 14.28 1.85 -32.81
C ASN A 170 15.62 1.11 -32.78
N GLY A 171 16.67 1.74 -32.25
CA GLY A 171 18.00 1.13 -32.10
C GLY A 171 17.97 -0.05 -31.11
N VAL A 172 17.22 0.05 -30.00
CA VAL A 172 17.04 -1.06 -29.04
C VAL A 172 16.20 -2.18 -29.64
N LEU A 173 15.15 -1.84 -30.40
CA LEU A 173 14.27 -2.82 -31.04
C LEU A 173 14.94 -3.53 -32.23
N GLY A 174 15.96 -2.92 -32.84
CA GLY A 174 16.61 -3.43 -34.05
C GLY A 174 15.77 -3.31 -35.32
N ILE A 175 14.65 -2.59 -35.26
CA ILE A 175 13.73 -2.32 -36.38
C ILE A 175 13.30 -0.85 -36.35
N THR A 176 12.80 -0.36 -37.49
CA THR A 176 12.19 0.98 -37.55
C THR A 176 10.69 0.86 -37.39
N VAL A 177 10.20 1.42 -36.30
CA VAL A 177 8.75 1.51 -35.99
C VAL A 177 8.31 2.94 -36.33
N PRO A 178 7.23 3.13 -37.11
CA PRO A 178 6.69 4.47 -37.40
C PRO A 178 6.27 5.19 -36.12
N ASP A 179 6.44 6.51 -36.07
CA ASP A 179 6.08 7.34 -34.90
C ASP A 179 4.61 7.18 -34.51
N GLU A 180 3.72 7.05 -35.48
CA GLU A 180 2.28 6.82 -35.25
C GLU A 180 2.01 5.52 -34.49
N ASP A 181 2.75 4.46 -34.80
CA ASP A 181 2.63 3.17 -34.11
C ASP A 181 3.20 3.23 -32.70
N ILE A 182 4.32 3.93 -32.51
CA ILE A 182 4.89 4.18 -31.18
C ILE A 182 3.87 4.91 -30.30
N LEU A 183 3.29 6.01 -30.81
CA LEU A 183 2.25 6.78 -30.10
C LEU A 183 1.02 5.94 -29.78
N ARG A 184 0.52 5.18 -30.77
CA ARG A 184 -0.66 4.33 -30.60
C ARG A 184 -0.45 3.25 -29.52
N ILE A 185 0.71 2.60 -29.54
CA ILE A 185 1.06 1.54 -28.56
C ILE A 185 1.17 2.15 -27.16
N LEU A 186 1.88 3.25 -27.01
CA LEU A 186 2.08 3.90 -25.73
C LEU A 186 0.76 4.43 -25.14
N LYS A 187 -0.09 5.05 -25.97
CA LYS A 187 -1.43 5.46 -25.55
C LYS A 187 -2.31 4.28 -25.14
N GLY A 188 -2.19 3.15 -25.84
CA GLY A 188 -2.91 1.91 -25.46
C GLY A 188 -2.43 1.29 -24.14
N LEU A 189 -1.29 1.74 -23.62
CA LEU A 189 -0.75 1.40 -22.31
C LEU A 189 -0.93 2.52 -21.27
N ASP A 190 -1.82 3.47 -21.57
CA ASP A 190 -2.14 4.63 -20.73
C ASP A 190 -0.97 5.57 -20.43
N PHE A 191 0.11 5.50 -21.22
CA PHE A 191 1.09 6.57 -21.24
C PHE A 191 0.53 7.76 -22.00
N ASP A 192 0.96 8.97 -21.61
CA ASP A 192 0.71 10.18 -22.39
C ASP A 192 2.00 10.58 -23.13
N PRO A 193 2.20 10.10 -24.38
CA PRO A 193 3.42 10.33 -25.14
C PRO A 193 3.34 11.62 -25.95
N GLU A 194 4.44 12.37 -25.96
CA GLU A 194 4.67 13.53 -26.82
C GLU A 194 5.92 13.32 -27.67
N ILE A 195 5.82 13.57 -28.98
CA ILE A 195 6.97 13.53 -29.91
C ILE A 195 7.25 14.94 -30.41
N ASN A 196 8.51 15.37 -30.30
CA ASN A 196 9.00 16.60 -30.86
C ASN A 196 10.32 16.33 -31.62
N GLY A 197 10.22 16.18 -32.95
CA GLY A 197 11.33 15.70 -33.77
C GLY A 197 11.76 14.29 -33.36
N ASP A 198 12.99 14.09 -32.91
CA ASP A 198 13.49 12.80 -32.40
C ASP A 198 13.22 12.62 -30.89
N GLU A 199 12.87 13.68 -30.15
CA GLU A 199 12.59 13.59 -28.72
C GLU A 199 11.22 12.95 -28.48
N LEU A 200 11.20 11.89 -27.64
CA LEU A 200 10.01 11.25 -27.12
C LEU A 200 9.92 11.50 -25.61
N THR A 201 8.90 12.21 -25.19
CA THR A 201 8.57 12.46 -23.79
C THR A 201 7.40 11.57 -23.40
N LEU A 202 7.52 10.86 -22.27
CA LEU A 202 6.51 9.96 -21.72
C LEU A 202 6.06 10.45 -20.35
N HIS A 203 4.78 10.63 -20.16
CA HIS A 203 4.17 10.84 -18.86
C HIS A 203 3.63 9.50 -18.38
N PHE A 204 4.10 9.06 -17.21
CA PHE A 204 3.72 7.75 -16.66
C PHE A 204 2.34 7.81 -16.01
N PRO A 205 1.49 6.78 -16.17
CA PRO A 205 0.29 6.66 -15.38
C PRO A 205 0.63 6.55 -13.89
N ALA A 206 -0.33 6.88 -13.04
CA ALA A 206 -0.13 6.89 -11.59
C ALA A 206 -0.01 5.47 -10.98
N TYR A 207 -0.50 4.45 -11.68
CA TYR A 207 -0.49 3.04 -11.22
C TYR A 207 0.68 2.22 -11.77
#